data_f3b4a34971e613ffe83aa5ac0816dd37
#
_entry.id   f3b4a34971e613ffe83aa5ac0816dd37
#
_cell.length_a   1.000
_cell.length_b   1.000
_cell.length_c   1.000
_cell.angle_alpha   90.00
_cell.angle_beta   90.00
_cell.angle_gamma   90.00
#
_symmetry.space_group_name_H-M   'P 1'
#
loop_
_entity.id
_entity.type
_entity.pdbx_description
1 polymer ?
#
loop_
_entity_poly.entity_id
_entity_poly.type
_entity_poly.pdbx_seq_one_letter_code
_entity_poly.pdbx_strand_id
1 'polypeptide(L)'
;MRFLIKVSIPVEAGNAAAKAGKLGATIQSILADQKPEAVYFTDDNGQRTGFIFVEMQHASQIPAIAEPWFLAFNASVEIHPVMVPDDLAKAGSSIEAAVKKYC
;
A
#
# COMPACT_ATOMS: atom_id res chain seq x y z
N MET A 1 11.08 7.57 -3.97
CA MET A 1 9.76 7.77 -4.60
C MET A 1 8.69 7.19 -3.68
N ARG A 2 7.62 7.92 -3.51
CA ARG A 2 6.52 7.55 -2.59
C ARG A 2 5.57 6.56 -3.25
N PHE A 3 5.17 5.55 -2.48
CA PHE A 3 4.20 4.54 -2.92
C PHE A 3 3.05 4.43 -1.94
N LEU A 4 1.86 4.21 -2.49
CA LEU A 4 0.70 3.76 -1.72
C LEU A 4 0.65 2.24 -1.80
N ILE A 5 0.64 1.63 -0.63
CA ILE A 5 0.48 0.19 -0.49
C ILE A 5 -0.92 -0.05 0.07
N LYS A 6 -1.76 -0.71 -0.71
CA LYS A 6 -3.10 -1.11 -0.26
C LYS A 6 -3.06 -2.58 0.11
N VAL A 7 -3.27 -2.86 1.40
CA VAL A 7 -3.26 -4.22 1.94
C VAL A 7 -4.69 -4.59 2.30
N SER A 8 -5.24 -5.61 1.66
CA SER A 8 -6.58 -6.12 1.96
C SER A 8 -6.45 -7.50 2.61
N ILE A 9 -6.94 -7.61 3.85
CA ILE A 9 -6.87 -8.87 4.62
C ILE A 9 -8.19 -9.59 4.44
N PRO A 10 -8.18 -10.84 3.93
CA PRO A 10 -9.41 -11.62 3.81
C PRO A 10 -10.11 -11.74 5.17
N VAL A 11 -11.43 -11.69 5.17
CA VAL A 11 -12.22 -11.75 6.40
C VAL A 11 -11.84 -12.96 7.24
N GLU A 12 -11.74 -14.13 6.63
CA GLU A 12 -11.41 -15.37 7.32
C GLU A 12 -10.04 -15.32 7.98
N ALA A 13 -9.02 -14.89 7.25
CA ALA A 13 -7.65 -14.80 7.78
C ALA A 13 -7.55 -13.76 8.89
N GLY A 14 -8.18 -12.61 8.73
CA GLY A 14 -8.23 -11.57 9.75
C GLY A 14 -8.95 -12.03 11.00
N ASN A 15 -10.07 -12.75 10.85
CA ASN A 15 -10.81 -13.30 11.99
C ASN A 15 -9.96 -14.34 12.74
N ALA A 16 -9.28 -15.21 12.02
CA ALA A 16 -8.41 -16.22 12.64
C ALA A 16 -7.30 -15.55 13.47
N ALA A 17 -6.66 -14.53 12.92
CA ALA A 17 -5.62 -13.79 13.64
C ALA A 17 -6.18 -13.05 14.86
N ALA A 18 -7.35 -12.44 14.73
CA ALA A 18 -8.01 -11.74 15.84
C ALA A 18 -8.38 -12.70 16.97
N LYS A 19 -8.97 -13.85 16.63
CA LYS A 19 -9.35 -14.88 17.62
C LYS A 19 -8.13 -15.46 18.35
N ALA A 20 -7.00 -15.55 17.66
CA ALA A 20 -5.74 -16.00 18.25
C ALA A 20 -5.04 -14.90 19.08
N GLY A 21 -5.59 -13.69 19.11
CA GLY A 21 -4.99 -12.56 19.81
C GLY A 21 -3.73 -12.01 19.15
N LYS A 22 -3.56 -12.24 17.85
CA LYS A 22 -2.32 -11.92 17.13
C LYS A 22 -2.47 -10.85 16.06
N LEU A 23 -3.69 -10.41 15.75
CA LEU A 23 -3.92 -9.47 14.65
C LEU A 23 -3.13 -8.17 14.83
N GLY A 24 -3.35 -7.49 15.94
CA GLY A 24 -2.72 -6.18 16.20
C GLY A 24 -1.21 -6.29 16.35
N ALA A 25 -0.72 -7.26 17.09
CA ALA A 25 0.72 -7.44 17.31
C ALA A 25 1.46 -7.74 16.00
N THR A 26 0.88 -8.56 15.14
CA THR A 26 1.48 -8.89 13.84
C THR A 26 1.53 -7.66 12.93
N ILE A 27 0.43 -6.89 12.86
CA ILE A 27 0.40 -5.65 12.10
C ILE A 27 1.47 -4.68 12.60
N GLN A 28 1.57 -4.48 13.92
CA GLN A 28 2.57 -3.59 14.50
C GLN A 28 3.99 -4.03 14.20
N SER A 29 4.25 -5.33 14.24
CA SER A 29 5.57 -5.89 13.92
C SER A 29 5.97 -5.58 12.48
N ILE A 30 5.05 -5.79 11.53
CA ILE A 30 5.32 -5.49 10.12
C ILE A 30 5.58 -4.00 9.93
N LEU A 31 4.75 -3.14 10.50
CA LEU A 31 4.89 -1.69 10.37
C LEU A 31 6.18 -1.17 11.01
N ALA A 32 6.61 -1.78 12.12
CA ALA A 32 7.87 -1.41 12.76
C ALA A 32 9.08 -1.63 11.83
N ASP A 33 9.05 -2.70 11.04
CA ASP A 33 10.12 -3.00 10.08
C ASP A 33 10.04 -2.09 8.85
N GLN A 34 8.84 -1.78 8.38
CA GLN A 34 8.64 -1.02 7.14
C GLN A 34 8.76 0.49 7.32
N LYS A 35 8.56 1.00 8.53
CA LYS A 35 8.71 2.42 8.89
C LYS A 35 7.98 3.34 7.91
N PRO A 36 6.65 3.18 7.74
CA PRO A 36 5.91 3.99 6.79
C PRO A 36 5.82 5.46 7.22
N GLU A 37 5.63 6.35 6.24
CA GLU A 37 5.38 7.76 6.48
C GLU A 37 4.01 8.00 7.11
N ALA A 38 3.03 7.23 6.69
CA ALA A 38 1.64 7.32 7.16
C ALA A 38 0.95 5.97 6.99
N VAL A 39 0.02 5.68 7.87
CA VAL A 39 -0.79 4.45 7.84
C VAL A 39 -2.22 4.80 8.23
N TYR A 40 -3.18 4.31 7.45
CA TYR A 40 -4.59 4.44 7.76
C TYR A 40 -5.26 3.10 7.59
N PHE A 41 -6.16 2.76 8.51
CA PHE A 41 -6.93 1.52 8.45
C PHE A 41 -8.40 1.85 8.29
N THR A 42 -9.06 1.06 7.45
CA THR A 42 -10.50 1.18 7.20
C THR A 42 -11.01 -0.15 6.69
N ASP A 43 -12.25 -0.21 6.31
CA ASP A 43 -12.78 -1.30 5.51
C ASP A 43 -12.77 -0.90 4.03
N ASP A 44 -12.63 -1.89 3.17
CA ASP A 44 -12.81 -1.73 1.74
C ASP A 44 -13.37 -3.04 1.19
N ASN A 45 -14.48 -2.97 0.50
CA ASN A 45 -15.23 -4.16 0.06
C ASN A 45 -15.54 -5.12 1.21
N GLY A 46 -15.77 -4.59 2.41
CA GLY A 46 -16.09 -5.39 3.59
C GLY A 46 -14.91 -6.13 4.21
N GLN A 47 -13.69 -5.83 3.80
CA GLN A 47 -12.46 -6.43 4.35
C GLN A 47 -11.64 -5.41 5.11
N ARG A 48 -10.94 -5.88 6.14
CA ARG A 48 -9.96 -5.03 6.85
C ARG A 48 -8.90 -4.59 5.86
N THR A 49 -8.67 -3.28 5.75
CA THR A 49 -7.77 -2.73 4.74
C THR A 49 -6.85 -1.69 5.35
N GLY A 50 -5.57 -1.77 4.99
CA GLY A 50 -4.59 -0.76 5.33
C GLY A 50 -4.16 0.02 4.11
N PHE A 51 -4.09 1.34 4.25
CA PHE A 51 -3.50 2.25 3.28
C PHE A 51 -2.19 2.76 3.87
N ILE A 52 -1.08 2.33 3.29
CA ILE A 52 0.25 2.51 3.86
C ILE A 52 1.11 3.27 2.86
N PHE A 53 1.74 4.34 3.31
CA PHE A 53 2.61 5.16 2.46
C PHE A 53 4.06 4.92 2.83
N VAL A 54 4.85 4.47 1.87
CA VAL A 54 6.27 4.14 2.08
C VAL A 54 7.14 4.77 1.00
N GLU A 55 8.39 5.01 1.35
CA GLU A 55 9.43 5.37 0.40
C GLU A 55 10.10 4.10 -0.12
N MET A 56 10.25 3.99 -1.44
CA MET A 56 11.10 2.97 -2.06
C MET A 56 11.93 3.60 -3.16
N GLN A 57 13.17 3.15 -3.28
CA GLN A 57 14.10 3.65 -4.27
C GLN A 57 14.34 2.65 -5.40
N HIS A 58 14.15 1.36 -5.13
CA HIS A 58 14.42 0.29 -6.07
C HIS A 58 13.31 -0.74 -6.07
N ALA A 59 12.99 -1.27 -7.23
CA ALA A 59 11.97 -2.31 -7.37
C ALA A 59 12.29 -3.56 -6.54
N SER A 60 13.57 -3.82 -6.28
CA SER A 60 13.99 -4.94 -5.44
C SER A 60 13.50 -4.84 -3.99
N GLN A 61 13.02 -3.68 -3.55
CA GLN A 61 12.45 -3.49 -2.22
C GLN A 61 11.00 -3.96 -2.12
N ILE A 62 10.34 -4.24 -3.24
CA ILE A 62 8.93 -4.68 -3.26
C ILE A 62 8.68 -5.91 -2.40
N PRO A 63 9.47 -7.00 -2.47
CA PRO A 63 9.19 -8.16 -1.63
C PRO A 63 9.28 -7.88 -0.13
N ALA A 64 10.19 -7.02 0.30
CA ALA A 64 10.30 -6.65 1.71
C ALA A 64 9.01 -5.96 2.21
N ILE A 65 8.33 -5.25 1.33
CA ILE A 65 7.06 -4.57 1.65
C ILE A 65 5.88 -5.54 1.56
N ALA A 66 5.79 -6.32 0.48
CA ALA A 66 4.61 -7.13 0.18
C ALA A 66 4.56 -8.47 0.91
N GLU A 67 5.69 -9.18 0.97
CA GLU A 67 5.72 -10.56 1.48
C GLU A 67 5.26 -10.74 2.93
N PRO A 68 5.62 -9.85 3.86
CA PRO A 68 5.09 -9.98 5.22
C PRO A 68 3.56 -10.02 5.29
N TRP A 69 2.89 -9.22 4.45
CA TRP A 69 1.44 -9.18 4.39
C TRP A 69 0.85 -10.42 3.73
N PHE A 70 1.47 -10.88 2.64
CA PHE A 70 1.07 -12.12 1.98
C PHE A 70 1.12 -13.30 2.95
N LEU A 71 2.25 -13.46 3.62
CA LEU A 71 2.51 -14.63 4.44
C LEU A 71 1.76 -14.59 5.77
N ALA A 72 1.66 -13.42 6.40
CA ALA A 72 1.02 -13.31 7.70
C ALA A 72 -0.51 -13.45 7.62
N PHE A 73 -1.13 -12.94 6.55
CA PHE A 73 -2.59 -12.80 6.49
C PHE A 73 -3.24 -13.33 5.22
N ASN A 74 -2.51 -13.94 4.33
CA ASN A 74 -3.03 -14.24 2.98
C ASN A 74 -3.61 -12.99 2.31
N ALA A 75 -3.04 -11.82 2.60
CA ALA A 75 -3.53 -10.55 2.11
C ALA A 75 -3.28 -10.39 0.62
N SER A 76 -4.11 -9.59 -0.04
CA SER A 76 -3.77 -9.02 -1.33
C SER A 76 -3.05 -7.69 -1.11
N VAL A 77 -2.07 -7.41 -1.95
CA VAL A 77 -1.26 -6.18 -1.83
C VAL A 77 -1.18 -5.51 -3.18
N GLU A 78 -1.63 -4.26 -3.24
CA GLU A 78 -1.50 -3.42 -4.43
C GLU A 78 -0.47 -2.34 -4.13
N ILE A 79 0.40 -2.08 -5.10
CA ILE A 79 1.49 -1.11 -4.94
C ILE A 79 1.38 -0.08 -6.05
N HIS A 80 1.19 1.17 -5.67
CA HIS A 80 1.00 2.27 -6.61
C HIS A 80 2.01 3.38 -6.34
N PRO A 81 2.81 3.78 -7.34
CA PRO A 81 3.54 5.04 -7.23
C PRO A 81 2.52 6.18 -7.18
N VAL A 82 2.77 7.17 -6.34
CA VAL A 82 1.84 8.29 -6.18
C VAL A 82 2.54 9.61 -6.47
N MET A 83 1.77 10.55 -7.02
CA MET A 83 2.23 11.89 -7.29
C MET A 83 1.77 12.84 -6.19
N VAL A 84 2.65 13.76 -5.81
CA VAL A 84 2.23 14.96 -5.07
C VAL A 84 1.82 16.04 -6.08
N PRO A 85 1.13 17.11 -5.65
CA PRO A 85 0.70 18.15 -6.58
C PRO A 85 1.80 18.73 -7.47
N ASP A 86 3.01 18.87 -6.97
CA ASP A 86 4.16 19.35 -7.75
C ASP A 86 4.50 18.40 -8.92
N ASP A 87 4.40 17.10 -8.69
CA ASP A 87 4.65 16.12 -9.74
C ASP A 87 3.64 16.29 -10.88
N LEU A 88 2.37 16.49 -10.54
CA LEU A 88 1.33 16.71 -11.52
C LEU A 88 1.56 18.02 -12.30
N ALA A 89 1.95 19.06 -11.61
CA ALA A 89 2.28 20.33 -12.26
C ALA A 89 3.42 20.19 -13.27
N LYS A 90 4.46 19.42 -12.91
CA LYS A 90 5.58 19.14 -13.82
C LYS A 90 5.19 18.29 -15.03
N ALA A 91 4.10 17.56 -14.94
CA ALA A 91 3.60 16.73 -16.03
C ALA A 91 2.71 17.49 -17.03
N GLY A 92 2.46 18.78 -16.79
CA GLY A 92 1.54 19.57 -17.62
C GLY A 92 1.89 19.58 -19.09
N SER A 93 3.18 19.68 -19.43
CA SER A 93 3.63 19.67 -20.82
C SER A 93 3.35 18.34 -21.53
N SER A 94 3.44 17.23 -20.81
CA SER A 94 3.10 15.91 -21.34
C SER A 94 1.60 15.78 -21.61
N ILE A 95 0.78 16.35 -20.74
CA ILE A 95 -0.68 16.36 -20.92
C ILE A 95 -1.04 17.19 -22.14
N GLU A 96 -0.44 18.39 -22.29
CA GLU A 96 -0.67 19.24 -23.45
C GLU A 96 -0.26 18.56 -24.76
N ALA A 97 0.87 17.85 -24.75
CA ALA A 97 1.32 17.11 -25.94
C ALA A 97 0.33 16.01 -26.31
N ALA A 98 -0.24 15.32 -25.33
CA ALA A 98 -1.26 14.30 -25.56
C ALA A 98 -2.55 14.90 -26.14
N VAL A 99 -2.97 16.05 -25.62
CA VAL A 99 -4.14 16.77 -26.14
C VAL A 99 -3.94 17.15 -27.61
N LYS A 100 -2.77 17.68 -27.97
CA LYS A 100 -2.45 18.06 -29.34
C LYS A 100 -2.47 16.86 -30.30
N LYS A 101 -2.06 15.69 -29.83
CA LYS A 101 -1.96 14.49 -30.67
C LYS A 101 -3.28 13.74 -30.81
N TYR A 102 -4.10 13.71 -29.74
CA TYR A 102 -5.25 12.82 -29.66
C TYR A 102 -6.61 13.54 -29.59
N CYS A 103 -6.61 14.85 -29.63
CA CYS A 103 -7.87 15.62 -29.66
C CYS A 103 -8.00 16.44 -30.94
#